data_09bb1452bef942e11bd8e822c26668c8
#
_entry.id   09bb1452bef942e11bd8e822c26668c8
#
_cell.length_a   1.000
_cell.length_b   1.000
_cell.length_c   1.000
_cell.angle_alpha   90.00
_cell.angle_beta   90.00
_cell.angle_gamma   90.00
#
_symmetry.space_group_name_H-M   'P 1'
#
loop_
_entity.id
_entity.type
_entity.pdbx_description
1 polymer ?
#
loop_
_entity_poly.entity_id
_entity_poly.type
_entity_poly.pdbx_seq_one_letter_code
_entity_poly.pdbx_strand_id
1 'polypeptide(L)'
;MVAQGESKVSLVFLEHSETLSFDEQRLPDVQILKGDVRFRHDSALMYCDSAYFFEKQNSLHAFGHVHLLQGDSIEGFGDVLYYNGNTKMARFRKHVKLIHNDATTLTTDSLNYDRARNIAYYFSGGMIEDSLNTLTSRWGQYTPDNNQAVFRDKVKLVNPNFVLTADTLCYN
;
A
#
# COMPACT_ATOMS: atom_id res chain seq x y z
N MET A 1 -30.06 25.82 -9.80
CA MET A 1 -28.60 25.78 -10.14
C MET A 1 -27.89 25.21 -8.92
N VAL A 2 -27.64 23.89 -8.91
CA VAL A 2 -26.94 23.22 -7.80
C VAL A 2 -25.46 23.40 -8.06
N ALA A 3 -24.78 24.15 -7.19
CA ALA A 3 -23.34 24.26 -7.22
C ALA A 3 -22.76 22.86 -6.92
N GLN A 4 -22.17 22.20 -7.92
CA GLN A 4 -21.31 21.07 -7.68
C GLN A 4 -20.07 21.61 -6.95
N GLY A 5 -20.00 21.34 -5.64
CA GLY A 5 -18.82 21.59 -4.86
C GLY A 5 -17.68 20.77 -5.46
N GLU A 6 -16.70 21.43 -6.07
CA GLU A 6 -15.43 20.79 -6.42
C GLU A 6 -14.86 20.17 -5.14
N SER A 7 -14.78 18.83 -5.11
CA SER A 7 -14.14 18.14 -4.00
C SER A 7 -12.66 18.54 -4.02
N LYS A 8 -12.26 19.36 -3.06
CA LYS A 8 -10.89 19.85 -2.94
C LYS A 8 -9.97 18.64 -2.74
N VAL A 9 -9.11 18.35 -3.70
CA VAL A 9 -8.11 17.28 -3.61
C VAL A 9 -7.18 17.57 -2.45
N SER A 10 -7.03 16.61 -1.52
CA SER A 10 -6.07 16.73 -0.43
C SER A 10 -4.64 16.57 -0.93
N LEU A 11 -3.72 17.32 -0.32
CA LEU A 11 -2.31 17.34 -0.70
C LEU A 11 -1.48 16.42 0.21
N VAL A 12 -0.47 15.81 -0.39
CA VAL A 12 0.60 15.14 0.35
C VAL A 12 1.52 16.21 0.94
N PHE A 13 1.81 16.09 2.24
CA PHE A 13 2.74 16.98 2.95
C PHE A 13 4.04 16.25 3.27
N LEU A 14 5.16 16.88 2.93
CA LEU A 14 6.47 16.51 3.45
C LEU A 14 6.60 17.04 4.88
N GLU A 15 6.72 16.13 5.85
CA GLU A 15 6.90 16.51 7.27
C GLU A 15 8.36 16.61 7.68
N HIS A 16 9.20 15.72 7.14
CA HIS A 16 10.62 15.67 7.51
C HIS A 16 11.48 15.01 6.43
N SER A 17 12.71 15.51 6.30
CA SER A 17 13.85 14.83 5.69
C SER A 17 15.13 15.47 6.25
N GLU A 18 16.20 14.69 6.33
CA GLU A 18 17.51 15.25 6.75
C GLU A 18 18.10 16.14 5.68
N THR A 19 17.93 15.79 4.41
CA THR A 19 18.36 16.59 3.26
C THR A 19 17.30 16.72 2.20
N LEU A 20 17.27 17.87 1.55
CA LEU A 20 16.44 18.14 0.38
C LEU A 20 17.34 18.77 -0.69
N SER A 21 17.31 18.23 -1.89
CA SER A 21 18.09 18.73 -3.03
C SER A 21 17.28 18.69 -4.32
N PHE A 22 17.79 19.34 -5.36
CA PHE A 22 17.23 19.36 -6.71
C PHE A 22 18.30 18.96 -7.73
N ASP A 23 17.91 18.25 -8.77
CA ASP A 23 18.72 18.01 -9.96
C ASP A 23 17.92 18.43 -11.19
N GLU A 24 17.94 19.72 -11.48
CA GLU A 24 17.13 20.31 -12.55
C GLU A 24 17.52 19.81 -13.97
N GLN A 25 18.71 19.21 -14.12
CA GLN A 25 19.14 18.64 -15.39
C GLN A 25 18.54 17.27 -15.65
N ARG A 26 18.42 16.44 -14.62
CA ARG A 26 17.94 15.04 -14.74
C ARG A 26 16.50 14.89 -14.31
N LEU A 27 16.11 15.61 -13.25
CA LEU A 27 14.79 15.50 -12.62
C LEU A 27 14.23 16.92 -12.37
N PRO A 28 13.80 17.63 -13.42
CA PRO A 28 13.28 18.99 -13.26
C PRO A 28 12.03 19.00 -12.37
N ASP A 29 11.95 19.99 -11.49
CA ASP A 29 10.84 20.20 -10.53
C ASP A 29 10.64 19.07 -9.51
N VAL A 30 11.63 18.19 -9.28
CA VAL A 30 11.53 17.08 -8.32
C VAL A 30 12.37 17.36 -7.10
N GLN A 31 11.78 17.23 -5.91
CA GLN A 31 12.50 17.27 -4.65
C GLN A 31 13.13 15.90 -4.36
N ILE A 32 14.44 15.85 -4.20
CA ILE A 32 15.19 14.64 -3.84
C ILE A 32 15.45 14.69 -2.33
N LEU A 33 14.86 13.71 -1.62
CA LEU A 33 14.84 13.67 -0.16
C LEU A 33 15.64 12.47 0.33
N LYS A 34 16.45 12.67 1.39
CA LYS A 34 17.23 11.60 2.00
C LYS A 34 17.25 11.75 3.52
N GLY A 35 17.24 10.62 4.20
CA GLY A 35 17.36 10.47 5.64
C GLY A 35 16.06 10.76 6.40
N ASP A 36 15.55 9.77 7.10
CA ASP A 36 14.34 9.85 7.93
C ASP A 36 13.19 10.62 7.25
N VAL A 37 12.86 10.20 6.03
CA VAL A 37 11.85 10.88 5.21
C VAL A 37 10.46 10.54 5.72
N ARG A 38 9.64 11.55 5.98
CA ARG A 38 8.26 11.40 6.45
C ARG A 38 7.31 12.25 5.65
N PHE A 39 6.22 11.62 5.20
CA PHE A 39 5.09 12.26 4.55
C PHE A 39 3.80 12.01 5.31
N ARG A 40 2.87 12.95 5.19
CA ARG A 40 1.48 12.81 5.65
C ARG A 40 0.53 13.06 4.49
N HIS A 41 -0.49 12.23 4.39
CA HIS A 41 -1.62 12.47 3.49
C HIS A 41 -2.92 12.03 4.15
N ASP A 42 -3.77 12.99 4.51
CA ASP A 42 -4.97 12.76 5.35
C ASP A 42 -4.57 12.04 6.66
N SER A 43 -5.16 10.86 6.90
CA SER A 43 -4.85 10.00 8.05
C SER A 43 -3.67 9.05 7.83
N ALA A 44 -3.05 9.06 6.66
CA ALA A 44 -1.90 8.20 6.38
C ALA A 44 -0.57 8.87 6.70
N LEU A 45 0.33 8.10 7.30
CA LEU A 45 1.73 8.45 7.52
C LEU A 45 2.60 7.53 6.70
N MET A 46 3.62 8.07 6.04
CA MET A 46 4.55 7.32 5.21
C MET A 46 5.98 7.65 5.60
N TYR A 47 6.78 6.61 5.84
CA TYR A 47 8.18 6.69 6.25
C TYR A 47 9.05 5.96 5.22
N CYS A 48 10.23 6.46 4.94
CA CYS A 48 11.22 5.79 4.08
C CYS A 48 12.63 6.36 4.30
N ASP A 49 13.64 5.72 3.71
CA ASP A 49 15.02 6.19 3.76
C ASP A 49 15.29 7.34 2.80
N SER A 50 14.72 7.28 1.60
CA SER A 50 14.84 8.31 0.57
C SER A 50 13.59 8.38 -0.30
N ALA A 51 13.38 9.52 -0.95
CA ALA A 51 12.23 9.70 -1.84
C ALA A 51 12.49 10.73 -2.94
N TYR A 52 11.75 10.59 -4.03
CA TYR A 52 11.47 11.66 -4.98
C TYR A 52 10.07 12.20 -4.70
N PHE A 53 9.97 13.49 -4.45
CA PHE A 53 8.67 14.16 -4.24
C PHE A 53 8.32 15.04 -5.43
N PHE A 54 7.25 14.65 -6.12
CA PHE A 54 6.66 15.34 -7.26
C PHE A 54 5.52 16.22 -6.75
N GLU A 55 5.86 17.35 -6.13
CA GLU A 55 4.89 18.20 -5.42
C GLU A 55 3.77 18.69 -6.34
N LYS A 56 4.10 19.10 -7.56
CA LYS A 56 3.10 19.57 -8.55
C LYS A 56 2.12 18.48 -8.98
N GLN A 57 2.55 17.21 -9.00
CA GLN A 57 1.72 16.04 -9.31
C GLN A 57 1.09 15.41 -8.06
N ASN A 58 1.33 15.97 -6.88
CA ASN A 58 0.84 15.44 -5.60
C ASN A 58 1.19 13.95 -5.42
N SER A 59 2.42 13.56 -5.79
CA SER A 59 2.85 12.16 -5.78
C SER A 59 4.29 12.00 -5.30
N LEU A 60 4.66 10.79 -4.91
CA LEU A 60 6.00 10.46 -4.45
C LEU A 60 6.44 9.07 -4.86
N HIS A 61 7.75 8.88 -4.97
CA HIS A 61 8.41 7.58 -5.04
C HIS A 61 9.29 7.43 -3.80
N ALA A 62 9.01 6.44 -2.97
CA ALA A 62 9.73 6.17 -1.73
C ALA A 62 10.59 4.91 -1.87
N PHE A 63 11.79 4.93 -1.29
CA PHE A 63 12.78 3.87 -1.40
C PHE A 63 13.43 3.58 -0.05
N GLY A 64 13.54 2.30 0.26
CA GLY A 64 14.21 1.78 1.45
C GLY A 64 13.35 1.88 2.71
N HIS A 65 13.15 0.74 3.37
CA HIS A 65 12.39 0.62 4.63
C HIS A 65 11.07 1.38 4.60
N VAL A 66 10.33 1.25 3.49
CA VAL A 66 9.05 1.94 3.34
C VAL A 66 8.05 1.40 4.35
N HIS A 67 7.40 2.31 5.07
CA HIS A 67 6.38 2.01 6.06
C HIS A 67 5.22 2.98 5.91
N LEU A 68 4.03 2.47 5.65
CA LEU A 68 2.79 3.23 5.58
C LEU A 68 1.88 2.83 6.74
N LEU A 69 1.41 3.82 7.48
CA LEU A 69 0.38 3.66 8.50
C LEU A 69 -0.92 4.30 8.01
N GLN A 70 -2.00 3.52 7.98
CA GLN A 70 -3.35 4.00 7.67
C GLN A 70 -4.23 3.86 8.90
N GLY A 71 -4.45 4.98 9.59
CA GLY A 71 -5.13 4.96 10.89
C GLY A 71 -4.39 4.04 11.88
N ASP A 72 -5.15 3.39 12.76
CA ASP A 72 -4.60 2.48 13.77
C ASP A 72 -4.65 1.00 13.35
N SER A 73 -5.20 0.70 12.17
CA SER A 73 -5.56 -0.68 11.81
C SER A 73 -4.74 -1.28 10.67
N ILE A 74 -4.13 -0.48 9.81
CA ILE A 74 -3.41 -0.97 8.63
C ILE A 74 -1.97 -0.46 8.61
N GLU A 75 -1.04 -1.39 8.47
CA GLU A 75 0.38 -1.13 8.26
C GLU A 75 0.85 -1.79 6.96
N GLY A 76 1.51 -1.02 6.11
CA GLY A 76 2.12 -1.50 4.87
C GLY A 76 3.62 -1.32 4.89
N PHE A 77 4.36 -2.35 4.45
CA PHE A 77 5.83 -2.37 4.35
C PHE A 77 6.26 -2.78 2.94
N GLY A 78 7.40 -2.30 2.52
CA GLY A 78 8.02 -2.70 1.26
C GLY A 78 9.36 -2.01 1.05
N ASP A 79 10.06 -2.40 -0.01
CA ASP A 79 11.33 -1.75 -0.38
C ASP A 79 11.08 -0.48 -1.20
N VAL A 80 10.00 -0.46 -1.98
CA VAL A 80 9.63 0.64 -2.87
C VAL A 80 8.13 0.92 -2.77
N LEU A 81 7.78 2.19 -2.75
CA LEU A 81 6.39 2.66 -2.81
C LEU A 81 6.26 3.76 -3.88
N TYR A 82 5.34 3.56 -4.81
CA TYR A 82 4.85 4.62 -5.70
C TYR A 82 3.48 5.07 -5.20
N TYR A 83 3.37 6.31 -4.77
CA TYR A 83 2.15 6.86 -4.19
C TYR A 83 1.62 8.03 -5.00
N ASN A 84 0.34 7.96 -5.36
CA ASN A 84 -0.37 9.05 -6.01
C ASN A 84 -1.40 9.65 -5.05
N GLY A 85 -1.19 10.89 -4.62
CA GLY A 85 -2.06 11.58 -3.67
C GLY A 85 -3.42 11.96 -4.26
N ASN A 86 -3.52 12.15 -5.57
CA ASN A 86 -4.79 12.49 -6.22
C ASN A 86 -5.76 11.29 -6.26
N THR A 87 -5.25 10.10 -6.54
CA THR A 87 -6.03 8.86 -6.60
C THR A 87 -6.03 8.09 -5.28
N LYS A 88 -5.11 8.43 -4.36
CA LYS A 88 -4.82 7.70 -3.12
C LYS A 88 -4.39 6.25 -3.34
N MET A 89 -3.80 5.97 -4.50
CA MET A 89 -3.26 4.66 -4.85
C MET A 89 -1.83 4.52 -4.34
N ALA A 90 -1.59 3.50 -3.53
CA ALA A 90 -0.28 3.08 -3.06
C ALA A 90 0.14 1.79 -3.77
N ARG A 91 1.28 1.80 -4.45
CA ARG A 91 1.84 0.64 -5.14
C ARG A 91 3.13 0.23 -4.48
N PHE A 92 3.07 -0.82 -3.67
CA PHE A 92 4.25 -1.41 -3.02
C PHE A 92 4.91 -2.44 -3.93
N ARG A 93 6.24 -2.45 -3.91
CA ARG A 93 7.05 -3.39 -4.69
C ARG A 93 8.21 -3.91 -3.85
N LYS A 94 8.48 -5.19 -3.97
CA LYS A 94 9.52 -5.97 -3.30
C LYS A 94 9.35 -6.07 -1.79
N HIS A 95 9.40 -7.29 -1.30
CA HIS A 95 9.29 -7.63 0.12
C HIS A 95 8.10 -6.95 0.80
N VAL A 96 6.93 -7.06 0.16
CA VAL A 96 5.73 -6.36 0.61
C VAL A 96 5.03 -7.13 1.71
N LYS A 97 4.64 -6.42 2.77
CA LYS A 97 3.82 -6.94 3.84
C LYS A 97 2.73 -5.93 4.17
N LEU A 98 1.48 -6.39 4.26
CA LEU A 98 0.35 -5.62 4.77
C LEU A 98 -0.18 -6.30 6.02
N ILE A 99 -0.31 -5.57 7.11
CA ILE A 99 -0.83 -6.06 8.38
C ILE A 99 -2.13 -5.33 8.70
N HIS A 100 -3.17 -6.08 9.03
CA HIS A 100 -4.46 -5.56 9.44
C HIS A 100 -4.78 -5.99 10.87
N ASN A 101 -5.01 -5.01 11.77
CA ASN A 101 -5.36 -5.19 13.18
C ASN A 101 -4.41 -6.15 13.95
N ASP A 102 -3.12 -6.18 13.61
CA ASP A 102 -2.13 -7.10 14.17
C ASP A 102 -2.52 -8.59 14.08
N ALA A 103 -3.53 -8.93 13.30
CA ALA A 103 -4.12 -10.26 13.23
C ALA A 103 -3.98 -10.95 11.87
N THR A 104 -4.09 -10.18 10.79
CA THR A 104 -4.01 -10.70 9.43
C THR A 104 -2.79 -10.11 8.73
N THR A 105 -1.96 -10.96 8.14
CA THR A 105 -0.77 -10.55 7.40
C THR A 105 -0.87 -11.03 5.96
N LEU A 106 -0.70 -10.10 5.02
CA LEU A 106 -0.57 -10.38 3.59
C LEU A 106 0.89 -10.15 3.18
N THR A 107 1.48 -11.13 2.51
CA THR A 107 2.87 -11.08 2.01
C THR A 107 2.88 -11.30 0.50
N THR A 108 3.58 -10.44 -0.24
CA THR A 108 3.70 -10.53 -1.70
C THR A 108 4.91 -9.72 -2.18
N ASP A 109 5.25 -9.83 -3.46
CA ASP A 109 6.26 -8.96 -4.09
C ASP A 109 5.66 -7.72 -4.75
N SER A 110 4.36 -7.72 -5.04
CA SER A 110 3.67 -6.60 -5.69
C SER A 110 2.27 -6.45 -5.12
N LEU A 111 2.03 -5.34 -4.43
CA LEU A 111 0.74 -5.00 -3.83
C LEU A 111 0.29 -3.64 -4.32
N ASN A 112 -0.95 -3.54 -4.76
CA ASN A 112 -1.63 -2.27 -4.93
C ASN A 112 -2.66 -2.09 -3.82
N TYR A 113 -2.61 -0.96 -3.15
CA TYR A 113 -3.56 -0.59 -2.11
C TYR A 113 -4.27 0.70 -2.50
N ASP A 114 -5.55 0.57 -2.83
CA ASP A 114 -6.45 1.69 -3.08
C ASP A 114 -6.99 2.20 -1.74
N ARG A 115 -6.40 3.27 -1.24
CA ARG A 115 -6.81 3.87 0.04
C ARG A 115 -8.19 4.52 -0.02
N ALA A 116 -8.62 5.00 -1.20
CA ALA A 116 -9.92 5.62 -1.36
C ALA A 116 -11.07 4.62 -1.17
N ARG A 117 -10.87 3.37 -1.59
CA ARG A 117 -11.83 2.28 -1.46
C ARG A 117 -11.50 1.30 -0.34
N ASN A 118 -10.33 1.44 0.27
CA ASN A 118 -9.77 0.50 1.25
C ASN A 118 -9.71 -0.94 0.71
N ILE A 119 -9.11 -1.10 -0.46
CA ILE A 119 -8.95 -2.40 -1.15
C ILE A 119 -7.49 -2.65 -1.46
N ALA A 120 -6.98 -3.79 -1.02
CA ALA A 120 -5.65 -4.26 -1.36
C ALA A 120 -5.73 -5.44 -2.33
N TYR A 121 -4.88 -5.48 -3.35
CA TYR A 121 -4.83 -6.60 -4.29
C TYR A 121 -3.42 -6.88 -4.79
N TYR A 122 -3.15 -8.16 -5.04
CA TYR A 122 -1.93 -8.65 -5.66
C TYR A 122 -2.25 -9.54 -6.87
N PHE A 123 -1.30 -9.65 -7.80
CA PHE A 123 -1.47 -10.36 -9.07
C PHE A 123 -0.26 -11.23 -9.47
N SER A 124 0.76 -11.28 -8.65
CA SER A 124 2.02 -12.01 -8.90
C SER A 124 2.31 -13.12 -7.89
N GLY A 125 1.28 -13.55 -7.19
CA GLY A 125 1.40 -14.49 -6.08
C GLY A 125 1.45 -13.78 -4.73
N GLY A 126 0.79 -14.37 -3.75
CA GLY A 126 0.74 -13.83 -2.40
C GLY A 126 0.28 -14.88 -1.39
N MET A 127 0.47 -14.54 -0.13
CA MET A 127 0.09 -15.35 1.00
C MET A 127 -0.62 -14.48 2.04
N ILE A 128 -1.76 -14.96 2.52
CA ILE A 128 -2.45 -14.36 3.65
C ILE A 128 -2.44 -15.35 4.82
N GLU A 129 -2.09 -14.84 5.99
CA GLU A 129 -2.01 -15.61 7.22
C GLU A 129 -2.81 -14.92 8.33
N ASP A 130 -3.56 -15.71 9.06
CA ASP A 130 -4.13 -15.35 10.35
C ASP A 130 -3.73 -16.38 11.42
N SER A 131 -4.35 -16.37 12.59
CA SER A 131 -4.01 -17.27 13.70
C SER A 131 -4.21 -18.76 13.40
N LEU A 132 -5.05 -19.12 12.42
CA LEU A 132 -5.42 -20.50 12.11
C LEU A 132 -5.15 -20.88 10.65
N ASN A 133 -5.15 -19.94 9.74
CA ASN A 133 -5.17 -20.20 8.31
C ASN A 133 -3.95 -19.64 7.61
N THR A 134 -3.44 -20.39 6.65
CA THR A 134 -2.49 -19.90 5.64
C THR A 134 -3.10 -20.11 4.26
N LEU A 135 -3.29 -19.02 3.53
CA LEU A 135 -3.85 -19.07 2.18
C LEU A 135 -2.83 -18.52 1.18
N THR A 136 -2.61 -19.29 0.11
CA THR A 136 -1.77 -18.86 -1.02
C THR A 136 -2.59 -18.86 -2.30
N SER A 137 -2.31 -17.92 -3.20
CA SER A 137 -2.91 -17.85 -4.53
C SER A 137 -2.05 -17.00 -5.46
N ARG A 138 -2.30 -17.04 -6.76
CA ARG A 138 -1.62 -16.17 -7.71
C ARG A 138 -2.22 -14.77 -7.72
N TRP A 139 -3.53 -14.65 -7.61
CA TRP A 139 -4.27 -13.40 -7.51
C TRP A 139 -5.11 -13.35 -6.23
N GLY A 140 -5.13 -12.21 -5.58
CA GLY A 140 -5.96 -11.99 -4.40
C GLY A 140 -6.37 -10.54 -4.24
N GLN A 141 -7.56 -10.36 -3.68
CA GLN A 141 -8.11 -9.06 -3.29
C GLN A 141 -8.64 -9.16 -1.87
N TYR A 142 -8.32 -8.18 -1.06
CA TYR A 142 -8.75 -8.08 0.33
C TYR A 142 -9.37 -6.72 0.62
N THR A 143 -10.51 -6.72 1.29
CA THR A 143 -11.24 -5.51 1.70
C THR A 143 -11.33 -5.48 3.24
N PRO A 144 -10.46 -4.72 3.92
CA PRO A 144 -10.38 -4.71 5.38
C PRO A 144 -11.69 -4.31 6.08
N ASP A 145 -12.45 -3.38 5.51
CA ASP A 145 -13.66 -2.83 6.16
C ASP A 145 -14.71 -3.89 6.50
N ASN A 146 -14.86 -4.90 5.66
CA ASN A 146 -15.82 -5.99 5.86
C ASN A 146 -15.15 -7.36 5.99
N ASN A 147 -13.82 -7.38 6.05
CA ASN A 147 -12.99 -8.59 6.14
C ASN A 147 -13.24 -9.59 5.00
N GLN A 148 -13.69 -9.10 3.85
CA GLN A 148 -13.92 -9.92 2.67
C GLN A 148 -12.67 -10.09 1.85
N ALA A 149 -12.48 -11.29 1.32
CA ALA A 149 -11.38 -11.59 0.42
C ALA A 149 -11.82 -12.50 -0.72
N VAL A 150 -11.22 -12.29 -1.89
CA VAL A 150 -11.40 -13.14 -3.07
C VAL A 150 -10.04 -13.57 -3.58
N PHE A 151 -9.86 -14.85 -3.80
CA PHE A 151 -8.61 -15.44 -4.28
C PHE A 151 -8.86 -16.25 -5.54
N ARG A 152 -7.93 -16.18 -6.47
CA ARG A 152 -8.04 -16.86 -7.77
C ARG A 152 -6.70 -17.44 -8.20
N ASP A 153 -6.77 -18.48 -8.99
CA ASP A 153 -5.66 -19.19 -9.60
C ASP A 153 -4.74 -19.83 -8.56
N LYS A 154 -4.75 -21.14 -8.55
CA LYS A 154 -3.96 -21.99 -7.64
C LYS A 154 -4.16 -21.66 -6.16
N VAL A 155 -5.41 -21.50 -5.77
CA VAL A 155 -5.75 -21.24 -4.37
C VAL A 155 -5.49 -22.48 -3.53
N LYS A 156 -4.74 -22.30 -2.44
CA LYS A 156 -4.52 -23.32 -1.41
C LYS A 156 -4.72 -22.73 -0.04
N LEU A 157 -5.65 -23.27 0.71
CA LEU A 157 -5.92 -22.91 2.10
C LEU A 157 -5.48 -24.06 3.00
N VAL A 158 -4.62 -23.78 3.93
CA VAL A 158 -4.15 -24.70 4.97
C VAL A 158 -4.67 -24.24 6.32
N ASN A 159 -5.37 -25.15 7.00
CA ASN A 159 -5.87 -24.99 8.35
C ASN A 159 -5.43 -26.20 9.16
N PRO A 160 -5.30 -26.17 10.50
CA PRO A 160 -4.92 -27.33 11.30
C PRO A 160 -5.76 -28.59 11.08
N ASN A 161 -7.01 -28.43 10.64
CA ASN A 161 -7.96 -29.52 10.47
C ASN A 161 -8.15 -29.98 9.02
N PHE A 162 -7.76 -29.17 8.03
CA PHE A 162 -7.96 -29.50 6.61
C PHE A 162 -7.00 -28.73 5.68
N VAL A 163 -6.90 -29.22 4.47
CA VAL A 163 -6.27 -28.51 3.33
C VAL A 163 -7.31 -28.46 2.20
N LEU A 164 -7.53 -27.27 1.67
CA LEU A 164 -8.45 -27.03 0.57
C LEU A 164 -7.68 -26.44 -0.61
N THR A 165 -7.97 -26.93 -1.82
CA THR A 165 -7.47 -26.34 -3.07
C THR A 165 -8.64 -25.96 -3.96
N ALA A 166 -8.54 -24.85 -4.65
CA ALA A 166 -9.60 -24.34 -5.52
C ALA A 166 -9.03 -23.44 -6.62
N ASP A 167 -9.80 -23.23 -7.68
CA ASP A 167 -9.48 -22.19 -8.68
C ASP A 167 -9.90 -20.81 -8.18
N THR A 168 -10.99 -20.75 -7.42
CA THR A 168 -11.49 -19.52 -6.80
C THR A 168 -11.99 -19.81 -5.40
N LEU A 169 -11.66 -18.94 -4.46
CA LEU A 169 -12.15 -18.97 -3.09
C LEU A 169 -12.63 -17.56 -2.71
N CYS A 170 -13.84 -17.48 -2.16
CA CYS A 170 -14.37 -16.28 -1.52
C CYS A 170 -14.43 -16.50 -0.01
N TYR A 171 -13.92 -15.54 0.73
CA TYR A 171 -13.90 -15.53 2.19
C TYR A 171 -14.66 -14.32 2.70
N ASN A 172 -15.55 -14.56 3.67
CA ASN A 172 -16.34 -13.52 4.34
C ASN A 172 -16.12 -13.61 5.85
#